data_c92f7f04d3a3235a05dd1f81cbf5e9cf
#
_entry.id   c92f7f04d3a3235a05dd1f81cbf5e9cf
#
_cell.length_a   1.000
_cell.length_b   1.000
_cell.length_c   1.000
_cell.angle_alpha   90.00
_cell.angle_beta   90.00
_cell.angle_gamma   90.00
#
_symmetry.space_group_name_H-M   'P 1'
#
loop_
_entity.id
_entity.type
_entity.pdbx_description
1 polymer ?
#
loop_
_entity_poly.entity_id
_entity_poly.type
_entity_poly.pdbx_seq_one_letter_code
_entity_poly.pdbx_strand_id
1 'polypeptide(L)'
;QKAETKNQEEMMDILDEAKKVCEERGEDYGHPFNDFSRVAKLWDVLFESNATMTGHACIKPEQVAIAMILLKTVRICQSPNFDHKDSRLDLIGYALCLDEVIQEREAIADTHSPSEPDFLF
;
A
#
# COMPACT_ATOMS: atom_id res chain seq x y z
N GLN A 1 7.78 -30.77 16.22
CA GLN A 1 6.56 -30.18 16.79
C GLN A 1 6.81 -28.80 17.41
N LYS A 2 7.91 -28.63 18.18
CA LYS A 2 8.24 -27.33 18.76
C LYS A 2 8.66 -26.30 17.71
N ALA A 3 9.30 -26.73 16.62
CA ALA A 3 9.72 -25.83 15.54
C ALA A 3 8.54 -25.31 14.71
N GLU A 4 7.55 -26.17 14.44
CA GLU A 4 6.36 -25.77 13.69
C GLU A 4 5.48 -24.80 14.50
N THR A 5 5.29 -25.05 15.78
CA THR A 5 4.53 -24.16 16.67
C THR A 5 5.21 -22.80 16.78
N LYS A 6 6.55 -22.77 16.91
CA LYS A 6 7.32 -21.54 16.98
C LYS A 6 7.24 -20.73 15.69
N ASN A 7 7.29 -21.39 14.52
CA ASN A 7 7.15 -20.73 13.22
C ASN A 7 5.75 -20.13 13.02
N GLN A 8 4.71 -20.81 13.49
CA GLN A 8 3.34 -20.31 13.45
C GLN A 8 3.17 -19.08 14.35
N GLU A 9 3.73 -19.12 15.56
CA GLU A 9 3.70 -17.98 16.48
C GLU A 9 4.47 -16.79 15.93
N GLU A 10 5.66 -17.01 15.35
CA GLU A 10 6.45 -15.94 14.72
C GLU A 10 5.72 -15.33 13.52
N MET A 11 5.04 -16.13 12.68
CA MET A 11 4.23 -15.64 11.58
C MET A 11 3.03 -14.82 12.06
N MET A 12 2.34 -15.30 13.11
CA MET A 12 1.23 -14.55 13.70
C MET A 12 1.70 -13.23 14.29
N ASP A 13 2.85 -13.22 14.96
CA ASP A 13 3.42 -12.01 15.55
C ASP A 13 3.73 -10.94 14.50
N ILE A 14 4.31 -11.30 13.37
CA ILE A 14 4.64 -10.34 12.32
C ILE A 14 3.38 -9.77 11.65
N LEU A 15 2.35 -10.59 11.47
CA LEU A 15 1.08 -10.13 10.96
C LEU A 15 0.39 -9.18 11.94
N ASP A 16 0.40 -9.51 13.21
CA ASP A 16 -0.16 -8.67 14.26
C ASP A 16 0.59 -7.34 14.38
N GLU A 17 1.92 -7.37 14.31
CA GLU A 17 2.74 -6.17 14.28
C GLU A 17 2.40 -5.29 13.08
N ALA A 18 2.27 -5.89 11.90
CA ALA A 18 1.92 -5.16 10.68
C ALA A 18 0.56 -4.49 10.80
N LYS A 19 -0.45 -5.19 11.30
CA LYS A 19 -1.78 -4.64 11.52
C LYS A 19 -1.73 -3.49 12.51
N LYS A 20 -1.00 -3.65 13.61
CA LYS A 20 -0.85 -2.60 14.64
C LYS A 20 -0.20 -1.34 14.06
N VAL A 21 0.86 -1.51 13.28
CA VAL A 21 1.54 -0.37 12.63
C VAL A 21 0.59 0.32 11.66
N CYS A 22 -0.20 -0.41 10.90
CA CYS A 22 -1.19 0.17 9.99
C CYS A 22 -2.26 0.96 10.76
N GLU A 23 -2.74 0.46 11.88
CA GLU A 23 -3.71 1.15 12.73
C GLU A 23 -3.13 2.46 13.28
N GLU A 24 -1.91 2.41 13.81
CA GLU A 24 -1.21 3.59 14.34
C GLU A 24 -0.98 4.64 13.27
N ARG A 25 -0.56 4.24 12.07
CA ARG A 25 -0.38 5.15 10.94
C ARG A 25 -1.70 5.73 10.46
N GLY A 26 -2.78 4.96 10.52
CA GLY A 26 -4.12 5.44 10.21
C GLY A 26 -4.57 6.56 11.14
N GLU A 27 -4.20 6.50 12.41
CA GLU A 27 -4.48 7.56 13.38
C GLU A 27 -3.71 8.84 13.02
N ASP A 28 -2.46 8.72 12.55
CA ASP A 28 -1.61 9.86 12.23
C ASP A 28 -1.89 10.44 10.84
N TYR A 29 -2.15 9.61 9.84
CA TYR A 29 -2.21 10.00 8.43
C TYR A 29 -3.59 9.84 7.80
N GLY A 30 -4.55 9.26 8.52
CA GLY A 30 -5.87 8.95 8.01
C GLY A 30 -5.93 7.66 7.21
N HIS A 31 -7.04 7.45 6.51
CA HIS A 31 -7.24 6.26 5.70
C HIS A 31 -6.22 6.18 4.56
N PRO A 32 -5.65 4.99 4.29
CA PRO A 32 -4.64 4.83 3.23
C PRO A 32 -5.08 5.34 1.85
N PHE A 33 -6.36 5.21 1.50
CA PHE A 33 -6.86 5.74 0.23
C PHE A 33 -6.62 7.25 0.12
N ASN A 34 -6.93 8.01 1.14
CA ASN A 34 -6.79 9.46 1.15
C ASN A 34 -5.32 9.87 1.20
N ASP A 35 -4.53 9.20 2.05
CA ASP A 35 -3.12 9.48 2.20
C ASP A 35 -2.36 9.19 0.90
N PHE A 36 -2.56 8.01 0.33
CA PHE A 36 -1.88 7.61 -0.91
C PHE A 36 -2.37 8.40 -2.12
N SER A 37 -3.63 8.87 -2.11
CA SER A 37 -4.14 9.77 -3.15
C SER A 37 -3.39 11.10 -3.13
N ARG A 38 -3.10 11.64 -1.94
CA ARG A 38 -2.28 12.86 -1.80
C ARG A 38 -0.86 12.64 -2.31
N VAL A 39 -0.24 11.51 -1.95
CA VAL A 39 1.10 11.12 -2.41
C VAL A 39 1.10 10.99 -3.94
N ALA A 40 0.10 10.32 -4.50
CA ALA A 40 -0.02 10.12 -5.95
C ALA A 40 -0.08 11.46 -6.70
N LYS A 41 -0.82 12.43 -6.18
CA LYS A 41 -0.90 13.78 -6.76
C LYS A 41 0.45 14.49 -6.74
N LEU A 42 1.18 14.38 -5.63
CA LEU A 42 2.52 14.96 -5.52
C LEU A 42 3.50 14.28 -6.47
N TRP A 43 3.42 12.99 -6.63
CA TRP A 43 4.25 12.26 -7.58
C TRP A 43 3.95 12.64 -9.03
N ASP A 44 2.67 12.88 -9.37
CA ASP A 44 2.29 13.38 -10.69
C ASP A 44 3.00 14.68 -11.01
N VAL A 45 3.04 15.60 -10.05
CA VAL A 45 3.75 16.88 -10.22
C VAL A 45 5.25 16.67 -10.31
N LEU A 46 5.82 15.85 -9.41
CA LEU A 46 7.27 15.62 -9.34
C LEU A 46 7.82 14.96 -10.60
N PHE A 47 7.10 14.01 -11.15
CA PHE A 47 7.55 13.25 -12.31
C PHE A 47 7.05 13.83 -13.63
N GLU A 48 6.41 14.99 -13.60
CA GLU A 48 5.85 15.65 -14.79
C GLU A 48 5.02 14.67 -15.62
N SER A 49 4.15 13.91 -14.94
CA SER A 49 3.35 12.91 -15.60
C SER A 49 2.44 13.54 -16.64
N ASN A 50 2.06 12.78 -17.64
CA ASN A 50 1.14 13.23 -18.69
C ASN A 50 -0.19 13.72 -18.12
N ALA A 51 -0.58 13.24 -16.95
CA ALA A 51 -1.81 13.66 -16.29
C ALA A 51 -1.83 15.13 -15.89
N THR A 52 -0.68 15.67 -15.41
CA THR A 52 -0.59 17.09 -15.05
C THR A 52 -0.62 18.01 -16.26
N MET A 53 -0.18 17.53 -17.42
CA MET A 53 -0.11 18.30 -18.66
C MET A 53 -1.34 18.11 -19.55
N THR A 54 -1.90 16.92 -19.60
CA THR A 54 -2.96 16.55 -20.55
C THR A 54 -4.28 16.17 -19.89
N GLY A 55 -4.30 15.97 -18.58
CA GLY A 55 -5.47 15.47 -17.84
C GLY A 55 -5.70 13.97 -17.98
N HIS A 56 -4.76 13.24 -18.60
CA HIS A 56 -4.86 11.80 -18.78
C HIS A 56 -3.94 11.06 -17.79
N ALA A 57 -4.26 9.83 -17.47
CA ALA A 57 -3.41 8.83 -16.78
C ALA A 57 -2.67 9.34 -15.54
N CYS A 58 -3.40 9.64 -14.47
CA CYS A 58 -2.81 10.00 -13.17
C CYS A 58 -2.21 8.78 -12.47
N ILE A 59 -1.20 9.01 -11.64
CA ILE A 59 -0.74 8.00 -10.68
C ILE A 59 -1.87 7.75 -9.68
N LYS A 60 -2.16 6.49 -9.44
CA LYS A 60 -3.25 6.05 -8.55
C LYS A 60 -2.70 5.67 -7.18
N PRO A 61 -3.52 5.76 -6.11
CA PRO A 61 -3.07 5.36 -4.78
C PRO A 61 -2.63 3.90 -4.72
N GLU A 62 -3.23 3.01 -5.52
CA GLU A 62 -2.79 1.61 -5.63
C GLU A 62 -1.35 1.52 -6.12
N GLN A 63 -0.97 2.36 -7.07
CA GLN A 63 0.39 2.39 -7.60
C GLN A 63 1.40 2.89 -6.56
N VAL A 64 1.00 3.81 -5.69
CA VAL A 64 1.84 4.24 -4.56
C VAL A 64 2.12 3.05 -3.63
N ALA A 65 1.10 2.31 -3.25
CA ALA A 65 1.26 1.13 -2.39
C ALA A 65 2.18 0.08 -3.04
N ILE A 66 1.97 -0.19 -4.32
CA ILE A 66 2.78 -1.16 -5.08
C ILE A 66 4.23 -0.69 -5.16
N ALA A 67 4.47 0.58 -5.44
CA ALA A 67 5.82 1.15 -5.49
C ALA A 67 6.55 0.99 -4.16
N MET A 68 5.86 1.20 -3.04
CA MET A 68 6.44 1.02 -1.72
C MET A 68 6.75 -0.45 -1.42
N ILE A 69 5.90 -1.38 -1.87
CA ILE A 69 6.16 -2.82 -1.78
C ILE A 69 7.44 -3.17 -2.53
N LEU A 70 7.61 -2.64 -3.75
CA LEU A 70 8.80 -2.87 -4.56
C LEU A 70 10.05 -2.30 -3.89
N LEU A 71 9.96 -1.10 -3.30
CA LEU A 71 11.07 -0.49 -2.56
C LEU A 71 11.50 -1.38 -1.39
N LYS A 72 10.55 -1.88 -0.62
CA LYS A 72 10.84 -2.75 0.52
C LYS A 72 11.41 -4.09 0.06
N THR A 73 10.95 -4.61 -1.07
CA THR A 73 11.49 -5.82 -1.68
C THR A 73 12.97 -5.65 -2.02
N VAL A 74 13.35 -4.52 -2.63
CA VAL A 74 14.75 -4.22 -2.93
C VAL A 74 15.60 -4.18 -1.65
N ARG A 75 15.11 -3.55 -0.59
CA ARG A 75 15.83 -3.48 0.69
C ARG A 75 16.04 -4.85 1.32
N ILE A 76 15.05 -5.73 1.22
CA ILE A 76 15.19 -7.12 1.68
C ILE A 76 16.27 -7.84 0.88
N CYS A 77 16.28 -7.69 -0.44
CA CYS A 77 17.28 -8.32 -1.31
C CYS A 77 18.71 -7.84 -1.03
N GLN A 78 18.86 -6.60 -0.57
CA GLN A 78 20.17 -6.03 -0.23
C GLN A 78 20.65 -6.41 1.17
N SER A 79 19.80 -7.02 1.96
CA SER A 79 20.08 -7.40 3.34
C SER A 79 20.74 -8.78 3.41
N PRO A 80 21.71 -9.02 4.32
CA PRO A 80 22.29 -10.35 4.49
C PRO A 80 21.20 -11.37 4.84
N ASN A 81 21.19 -12.50 4.13
CA ASN A 81 20.22 -13.58 4.32
C ASN A 81 18.75 -13.14 4.16
N PHE A 82 18.51 -12.02 3.45
CA PHE A 82 17.17 -11.47 3.27
C PHE A 82 16.46 -11.17 4.60
N ASP A 83 17.20 -10.72 5.60
CA ASP A 83 16.77 -10.74 7.00
C ASP A 83 16.37 -9.35 7.55
N HIS A 84 16.15 -8.35 6.70
CA HIS A 84 15.77 -7.02 7.16
C HIS A 84 14.33 -7.00 7.67
N LYS A 85 14.17 -7.18 8.99
CA LYS A 85 12.85 -7.34 9.62
C LYS A 85 11.93 -6.15 9.37
N ASP A 86 12.43 -4.93 9.52
CA ASP A 86 11.63 -3.72 9.32
C ASP A 86 11.06 -3.65 7.90
N SER A 87 11.86 -4.00 6.89
CA SER A 87 11.39 -4.01 5.51
C SER A 87 10.39 -5.13 5.24
N ARG A 88 10.57 -6.31 5.85
CA ARG A 88 9.59 -7.40 5.76
C ARG A 88 8.26 -7.01 6.39
N LEU A 89 8.32 -6.36 7.54
CA LEU A 89 7.15 -5.84 8.24
C LEU A 89 6.44 -4.78 7.41
N ASP A 90 7.19 -3.82 6.86
CA ASP A 90 6.64 -2.75 6.04
C ASP A 90 6.02 -3.27 4.75
N LEU A 91 6.63 -4.31 4.13
CA LEU A 91 6.06 -4.94 2.94
C LEU A 91 4.66 -5.49 3.22
N ILE A 92 4.49 -6.18 4.34
CA ILE A 92 3.18 -6.68 4.76
C ILE A 92 2.22 -5.52 5.00
N GLY A 93 2.68 -4.47 5.67
CA GLY A 93 1.89 -3.27 5.94
C GLY A 93 1.38 -2.61 4.66
N TYR A 94 2.24 -2.42 3.66
CA TYR A 94 1.82 -1.84 2.38
C TYR A 94 0.87 -2.75 1.60
N ALA A 95 1.01 -4.07 1.73
CA ALA A 95 0.05 -5.01 1.13
C ALA A 95 -1.34 -4.87 1.77
N LEU A 96 -1.40 -4.71 3.09
CA LEU A 96 -2.65 -4.43 3.80
C LEU A 96 -3.24 -3.07 3.38
N CYS A 97 -2.40 -2.05 3.24
CA CYS A 97 -2.82 -0.74 2.75
C CYS A 97 -3.39 -0.81 1.33
N LEU A 98 -2.76 -1.58 0.46
CA LEU A 98 -3.25 -1.80 -0.91
C LEU A 98 -4.66 -2.38 -0.90
N ASP A 99 -4.89 -3.38 -0.06
CA ASP A 99 -6.22 -4.00 0.08
C ASP A 99 -7.26 -2.98 0.56
N GLU A 100 -6.93 -2.17 1.56
CA GLU A 100 -7.82 -1.13 2.06
C GLU A 100 -8.12 -0.06 1.01
N VAL A 101 -7.14 0.30 0.19
CA VAL A 101 -7.31 1.25 -0.91
C VAL A 101 -8.30 0.69 -1.94
N ILE A 102 -8.14 -0.58 -2.31
CA ILE A 102 -9.03 -1.25 -3.26
C ILE A 102 -10.45 -1.31 -2.72
N GLN A 103 -10.62 -1.70 -1.46
CA GLN A 103 -11.92 -1.77 -0.81
C GLN A 103 -12.62 -0.40 -0.78
N GLU A 104 -11.89 0.65 -0.45
CA GLU A 104 -12.43 2.01 -0.42
C GLU A 104 -12.82 2.49 -1.81
N ARG A 105 -12.04 2.17 -2.82
CA ARG A 105 -12.37 2.49 -4.21
C ARG A 105 -13.65 1.79 -4.65
N GLU A 106 -13.83 0.53 -4.29
CA GLU A 106 -15.05 -0.24 -4.59
C GLU A 106 -16.26 0.37 -3.87
N ALA A 107 -16.09 0.76 -2.60
CA ALA A 107 -17.16 1.40 -1.84
C ALA A 107 -17.57 2.75 -2.46
N ILE A 108 -16.61 3.55 -2.91
CA ILE A 108 -16.88 4.82 -3.61
C ILE A 108 -17.59 4.55 -4.92
N ALA A 109 -17.19 3.56 -5.70
CA ALA A 109 -17.84 3.19 -6.97
C ALA A 109 -19.28 2.78 -6.75
N ASP A 110 -19.59 2.05 -5.68
CA ASP A 110 -20.95 1.61 -5.36
C ASP A 110 -21.88 2.78 -5.01
N THR A 111 -21.34 3.92 -4.57
CA THR A 111 -22.11 5.11 -4.26
C THR A 111 -22.33 6.01 -5.47
N HIS A 112 -21.65 5.76 -6.58
CA HIS A 112 -21.76 6.56 -7.79
C HIS A 112 -22.81 5.99 -8.76
N SER A 113 -23.40 6.88 -9.57
CA SER A 113 -24.38 6.47 -10.57
C SER A 113 -23.73 5.52 -11.59
N PRO A 114 -24.41 4.43 -11.96
CA PRO A 114 -23.84 3.46 -12.91
C PRO A 114 -23.65 3.99 -14.33
N SER A 115 -23.97 5.25 -14.58
CA SER A 115 -23.80 5.89 -15.89
C SER A 115 -22.42 6.48 -16.13
N GLU A 116 -21.57 6.57 -15.10
CA GLU A 116 -20.20 7.02 -15.28
C GLU A 116 -19.28 5.84 -15.59
N PRO A 117 -18.63 5.83 -16.77
CA PRO A 117 -17.68 4.77 -17.06
C PRO A 117 -16.48 4.87 -16.13
N ASP A 118 -16.15 3.75 -15.52
CA ASP A 118 -15.02 3.63 -14.62
C ASP A 118 -13.73 3.56 -15.46
N PHE A 119 -13.15 4.70 -15.74
CA PHE A 119 -11.87 4.78 -16.47
C PHE A 119 -10.73 4.43 -15.53
N LEU A 120 -10.51 3.15 -15.35
CA LEU A 120 -9.40 2.64 -14.53
C LEU A 120 -8.06 2.63 -15.27
N PHE A 121 -8.05 2.98 -16.52
CA PHE A 121 -6.83 3.00 -17.34
C PHE A 121 -6.80 4.23 -18.22
#